data_bd896a464ffb38a54dad56d5bb47a30c
#
_entry.id   bd896a464ffb38a54dad56d5bb47a30c
#
_cell.length_a   1.000
_cell.length_b   1.000
_cell.length_c   1.000
_cell.angle_alpha   90.00
_cell.angle_beta   90.00
_cell.angle_gamma   90.00
#
_symmetry.space_group_name_H-M   'P 1'
#
loop_
_entity.id
_entity.type
_entity.pdbx_description
1 polymer ?
#
loop_
_entity_poly.entity_id
_entity_poly.type
_entity_poly.pdbx_seq_one_letter_code
_entity_poly.pdbx_strand_id
1 'polypeptide(L)'
;MYKRQALALWQANYVADTLRKHYPQCKVELVHHSTKGDRILEKPLAEIGGKGLFTEELEASMRDGSIDLAVHSLKDMPTELPEDLVLGAITERETPCDALVSPKYKTLDQLPQGAKVGTSSLRRQAQLLNQRPDLQVSVLRGNVQTRLNKLETENFDAIVLAEAGLKRLGLESVVTQTFTSDEMIPAVGQGALGIECRKDDTEMLDMLSVLHDENTMWATRGERSFLRQLEGGCQVPMGVHGTIYKGQLTLKAIIASLDGKNCFEGELSGPKEKADMLGRNLAKALYEEGGKAIIDDLVERGVLK
;
A
#
# COMPACT_ATOMS: atom_id res chain seq x y z
N MET A 1 24.07 0.37 -9.05
CA MET A 1 23.49 1.69 -8.96
C MET A 1 22.02 1.76 -9.38
N TYR A 2 21.32 0.64 -9.52
CA TYR A 2 19.96 0.54 -10.04
C TYR A 2 18.99 -0.19 -9.08
N LYS A 3 19.28 -0.20 -7.79
CA LYS A 3 18.56 -1.01 -6.80
C LYS A 3 17.21 -0.43 -6.35
N ARG A 4 16.87 0.83 -6.67
CA ARG A 4 15.59 1.45 -6.31
C ARG A 4 14.43 1.07 -7.23
N GLN A 5 14.74 0.69 -8.45
CA GLN A 5 13.74 0.50 -9.51
C GLN A 5 13.35 -0.97 -9.73
N ALA A 6 13.95 -1.94 -9.05
CA ALA A 6 13.73 -3.35 -9.35
C ALA A 6 12.25 -3.75 -9.25
N LEU A 7 11.55 -3.34 -8.17
CA LEU A 7 10.13 -3.63 -8.02
C LEU A 7 9.27 -2.86 -9.02
N ALA A 8 9.55 -1.57 -9.24
CA ALA A 8 8.83 -0.76 -10.22
C ALA A 8 9.04 -1.29 -11.65
N LEU A 9 10.25 -1.71 -11.98
CA LEU A 9 10.56 -2.34 -13.28
C LEU A 9 9.82 -3.67 -13.44
N TRP A 10 9.77 -4.50 -12.40
CA TRP A 10 9.00 -5.73 -12.44
C TRP A 10 7.51 -5.43 -12.73
N GLN A 11 6.93 -4.45 -12.04
CA GLN A 11 5.54 -4.06 -12.21
C GLN A 11 5.26 -3.53 -13.62
N ALA A 12 6.13 -2.67 -14.14
CA ALA A 12 6.02 -2.13 -15.50
C ALA A 12 6.19 -3.23 -16.57
N ASN A 13 7.14 -4.16 -16.38
CA ASN A 13 7.32 -5.30 -17.30
C ASN A 13 6.10 -6.23 -17.26
N TYR A 14 5.55 -6.53 -16.10
CA TYR A 14 4.34 -7.36 -15.99
C TYR A 14 3.18 -6.79 -16.82
N VAL A 15 2.94 -5.49 -16.73
CA VAL A 15 1.91 -4.80 -17.52
C VAL A 15 2.28 -4.83 -19.00
N ALA A 16 3.51 -4.48 -19.36
CA ALA A 16 3.98 -4.46 -20.74
C ALA A 16 3.90 -5.83 -21.41
N ASP A 17 4.31 -6.88 -20.72
CA ASP A 17 4.30 -8.25 -21.26
C ASP A 17 2.85 -8.77 -21.41
N THR A 18 1.96 -8.39 -20.49
CA THR A 18 0.54 -8.70 -20.64
C THR A 18 -0.07 -8.01 -21.85
N LEU A 19 0.20 -6.72 -22.05
CA LEU A 19 -0.28 -5.97 -23.22
C LEU A 19 0.32 -6.52 -24.52
N ARG A 20 1.61 -6.81 -24.60
CA ARG A 20 2.26 -7.41 -25.78
C ARG A 20 1.65 -8.76 -26.16
N LYS A 21 1.29 -9.55 -25.16
CA LYS A 21 0.67 -10.86 -25.36
C LYS A 21 -0.73 -10.75 -26.00
N HIS A 22 -1.52 -9.78 -25.54
CA HIS A 22 -2.90 -9.62 -26.02
C HIS A 22 -2.99 -8.74 -27.28
N TYR A 23 -2.05 -7.82 -27.44
CA TYR A 23 -1.99 -6.85 -28.55
C TYR A 23 -0.63 -6.91 -29.25
N PRO A 24 -0.29 -8.01 -29.94
CA PRO A 24 1.05 -8.21 -30.54
C PRO A 24 1.39 -7.18 -31.63
N GLN A 25 0.38 -6.49 -32.17
CA GLN A 25 0.55 -5.41 -33.15
C GLN A 25 1.00 -4.09 -32.49
N CYS A 26 0.82 -3.93 -31.18
CA CYS A 26 1.17 -2.72 -30.47
C CYS A 26 2.62 -2.74 -30.02
N LYS A 27 3.34 -1.65 -30.25
CA LYS A 27 4.68 -1.45 -29.71
C LYS A 27 4.57 -0.89 -28.29
N VAL A 28 4.97 -1.67 -27.30
CA VAL A 28 4.98 -1.24 -25.89
C VAL A 28 6.42 -0.91 -25.48
N GLU A 29 6.67 0.34 -25.15
CA GLU A 29 7.97 0.85 -24.69
C GLU A 29 7.90 1.25 -23.21
N LEU A 30 8.97 0.97 -22.47
CA LEU A 30 9.10 1.39 -21.07
C LEU A 30 9.86 2.72 -21.01
N VAL A 31 9.24 3.73 -20.41
CA VAL A 31 9.84 5.03 -20.14
C VAL A 31 10.17 5.13 -18.65
N HIS A 32 11.41 5.48 -18.33
CA HIS A 32 11.86 5.55 -16.94
C HIS A 32 11.71 6.96 -16.39
N HIS A 33 10.97 7.09 -15.30
CA HIS A 33 10.86 8.33 -14.56
C HIS A 33 11.46 8.21 -13.16
N SER A 34 11.92 9.34 -12.62
CA SER A 34 12.35 9.49 -11.22
C SER A 34 11.44 10.49 -10.55
N THR A 35 10.71 10.04 -9.55
CA THR A 35 9.77 10.89 -8.81
C THR A 35 10.43 11.66 -7.66
N LYS A 36 9.75 12.71 -7.15
CA LYS A 36 10.21 13.45 -5.96
C LYS A 36 10.37 12.51 -4.76
N GLY A 37 9.43 11.57 -4.59
CA GLY A 37 9.46 10.58 -3.52
C GLY A 37 10.68 9.65 -3.55
N ASP A 38 11.22 9.36 -4.75
CA ASP A 38 12.44 8.57 -4.93
C ASP A 38 13.70 9.35 -4.53
N ARG A 39 13.68 10.66 -4.67
CA ARG A 39 14.83 11.54 -4.41
C ARG A 39 14.99 11.93 -2.95
N ILE A 40 13.88 12.06 -2.20
CA ILE A 40 13.90 12.48 -0.80
C ILE A 40 13.93 11.28 0.12
N LEU A 41 15.10 10.94 0.67
CA LEU A 41 15.30 9.76 1.52
C LEU A 41 15.55 10.07 2.98
N GLU A 42 15.93 11.31 3.28
CA GLU A 42 16.41 11.70 4.61
C GLU A 42 15.29 12.02 5.60
N LYS A 43 14.08 12.33 5.10
CA LYS A 43 12.93 12.70 5.95
C LYS A 43 11.86 11.60 5.94
N PRO A 44 11.14 11.35 7.05
CA PRO A 44 9.95 10.51 7.06
C PRO A 44 8.92 10.98 6.02
N LEU A 45 8.21 10.04 5.37
CA LEU A 45 7.16 10.39 4.40
C LEU A 45 6.08 11.30 5.02
N ALA A 46 5.83 11.12 6.32
CA ALA A 46 4.91 11.95 7.10
C ALA A 46 5.32 13.43 7.16
N GLU A 47 6.62 13.73 7.19
CA GLU A 47 7.13 15.11 7.24
C GLU A 47 7.18 15.77 5.87
N ILE A 48 7.33 14.98 4.81
CA ILE A 48 7.49 15.52 3.45
C ILE A 48 6.15 16.06 2.95
N GLY A 49 5.04 15.49 3.41
CA GLY A 49 3.66 15.90 3.16
C GLY A 49 3.37 16.27 1.70
N GLY A 50 2.36 15.73 1.11
CA GLY A 50 1.94 16.13 -0.22
C GLY A 50 1.24 15.00 -0.96
N LYS A 51 0.04 15.29 -1.45
CA LYS A 51 -0.60 14.46 -2.48
C LYS A 51 0.34 14.48 -3.70
N GLY A 52 0.62 13.35 -4.30
CA GLY A 52 1.35 13.30 -5.58
C GLY A 52 2.87 13.09 -5.52
N LEU A 53 3.48 12.82 -4.36
CA LEU A 53 4.93 12.59 -4.22
C LEU A 53 5.52 11.55 -5.19
N PHE A 54 4.71 10.60 -5.62
CA PHE A 54 5.07 9.51 -6.51
C PHE A 54 4.33 9.54 -7.85
N THR A 55 3.42 10.50 -8.06
CA THR A 55 2.54 10.53 -9.25
C THR A 55 2.68 11.79 -10.09
N GLU A 56 2.98 12.96 -9.51
CA GLU A 56 2.97 14.26 -10.21
C GLU A 56 3.78 14.28 -11.51
N GLU A 57 5.02 13.73 -11.52
CA GLU A 57 5.85 13.72 -12.72
C GLU A 57 5.30 12.77 -13.80
N LEU A 58 4.69 11.66 -13.39
CA LEU A 58 4.04 10.71 -14.31
C LEU A 58 2.74 11.29 -14.86
N GLU A 59 1.94 11.92 -14.01
CA GLU A 59 0.72 12.62 -14.40
C GLU A 59 1.00 13.75 -15.41
N ALA A 60 2.06 14.54 -15.19
CA ALA A 60 2.48 15.56 -16.15
C ALA A 60 2.86 14.94 -17.52
N SER A 61 3.58 13.82 -17.50
CA SER A 61 3.97 13.10 -18.72
C SER A 61 2.80 12.42 -19.44
N MET A 62 1.76 12.01 -18.73
CA MET A 62 0.52 11.54 -19.36
C MET A 62 -0.23 12.70 -20.04
N ARG A 63 -0.24 13.90 -19.43
CA ARG A 63 -0.90 15.08 -19.99
C ARG A 63 -0.20 15.63 -21.23
N ASP A 64 1.12 15.60 -21.27
CA ASP A 64 1.89 16.07 -22.45
C ASP A 64 2.01 15.00 -23.55
N GLY A 65 1.50 13.77 -23.29
CA GLY A 65 1.49 12.68 -24.25
C GLY A 65 2.85 11.96 -24.40
N SER A 66 3.82 12.23 -23.54
CA SER A 66 5.12 11.53 -23.56
C SER A 66 5.02 10.10 -23.04
N ILE A 67 4.00 9.79 -22.25
CA ILE A 67 3.59 8.44 -21.87
C ILE A 67 2.07 8.28 -21.98
N ASP A 68 1.60 7.05 -22.18
CA ASP A 68 0.18 6.75 -22.32
C ASP A 68 -0.43 6.22 -21.03
N LEU A 69 0.36 5.53 -20.22
CA LEU A 69 -0.05 4.99 -18.94
C LEU A 69 1.09 4.99 -17.91
N ALA A 70 0.72 4.96 -16.63
CA ALA A 70 1.63 4.78 -15.51
C ALA A 70 1.23 3.59 -14.66
N VAL A 71 2.22 2.82 -14.18
CA VAL A 71 2.01 1.63 -13.34
C VAL A 71 2.44 1.93 -11.91
N HIS A 72 1.54 1.72 -10.97
CA HIS A 72 1.75 2.02 -9.57
C HIS A 72 1.45 0.82 -8.67
N SER A 73 2.13 0.71 -7.53
CA SER A 73 1.58 -0.02 -6.40
C SER A 73 0.34 0.74 -5.93
N LEU A 74 -0.83 0.10 -5.92
CA LEU A 74 -2.11 0.78 -5.64
C LEU A 74 -2.13 1.47 -4.26
N LYS A 75 -1.43 0.88 -3.28
CA LYS A 75 -1.31 1.45 -1.93
C LYS A 75 -0.59 2.79 -1.85
N ASP A 76 0.21 3.12 -2.88
CA ASP A 76 0.98 4.37 -2.95
C ASP A 76 0.24 5.47 -3.73
N MET A 77 -0.92 5.13 -4.31
CA MET A 77 -1.78 6.05 -5.05
C MET A 77 -2.64 6.90 -4.12
N PRO A 78 -2.79 8.20 -4.39
CA PRO A 78 -3.74 9.04 -3.66
C PRO A 78 -5.17 8.50 -3.82
N THR A 79 -6.01 8.72 -2.82
CA THR A 79 -7.42 8.28 -2.85
C THR A 79 -8.26 9.03 -3.87
N GLU A 80 -7.85 10.25 -4.21
CA GLU A 80 -8.44 11.11 -5.25
C GLU A 80 -7.41 11.35 -6.32
N LEU A 81 -7.81 11.19 -7.56
CA LEU A 81 -7.00 11.47 -8.74
C LEU A 81 -7.39 12.80 -9.35
N PRO A 82 -6.52 13.43 -10.14
CA PRO A 82 -6.90 14.56 -10.99
C PRO A 82 -8.10 14.21 -11.88
N GLU A 83 -8.92 15.22 -12.22
CA GLU A 83 -10.18 15.01 -12.98
C GLU A 83 -9.97 14.45 -14.38
N ASP A 84 -8.81 14.71 -14.97
CA ASP A 84 -8.39 14.30 -16.31
C ASP A 84 -7.74 12.91 -16.37
N LEU A 85 -7.46 12.30 -15.23
CA LEU A 85 -6.83 10.99 -15.11
C LEU A 85 -7.74 9.97 -14.41
N VAL A 86 -7.49 8.69 -14.64
CA VAL A 86 -8.28 7.61 -14.06
C VAL A 86 -7.42 6.36 -13.83
N LEU A 87 -7.79 5.52 -12.85
CA LEU A 87 -7.32 4.14 -12.80
C LEU A 87 -8.06 3.34 -13.88
N GLY A 88 -7.42 3.17 -15.02
CA GLY A 88 -7.98 2.43 -16.16
C GLY A 88 -8.04 0.92 -15.89
N ALA A 89 -7.13 0.40 -15.05
CA ALA A 89 -7.21 -0.97 -14.55
C ALA A 89 -6.66 -1.10 -13.14
N ILE A 90 -7.20 -2.07 -12.40
CA ILE A 90 -6.65 -2.59 -11.16
C ILE A 90 -6.42 -4.09 -11.38
N THR A 91 -5.18 -4.54 -11.19
CA THR A 91 -4.82 -5.94 -11.47
C THR A 91 -5.35 -6.89 -10.41
N GLU A 92 -5.41 -8.18 -10.74
CA GLU A 92 -5.56 -9.23 -9.74
C GLU A 92 -4.60 -8.99 -8.57
N ARG A 93 -5.12 -9.15 -7.36
CA ARG A 93 -4.40 -8.86 -6.13
C ARG A 93 -3.45 -9.98 -5.77
N GLU A 94 -2.16 -9.69 -5.71
CA GLU A 94 -1.21 -10.56 -5.03
C GLU A 94 -1.48 -10.50 -3.52
N THR A 95 -0.86 -11.37 -2.71
CA THR A 95 -1.07 -11.39 -1.26
C THR A 95 -1.09 -9.97 -0.66
N PRO A 96 -2.12 -9.59 0.10
CA PRO A 96 -2.17 -8.31 0.80
C PRO A 96 -1.33 -8.31 2.08
N CYS A 97 -0.82 -9.46 2.48
CA CYS A 97 -0.19 -9.70 3.77
C CYS A 97 1.13 -8.94 3.94
N ASP A 98 1.46 -8.68 5.19
CA ASP A 98 2.79 -8.26 5.59
C ASP A 98 3.63 -9.47 5.97
N ALA A 99 4.95 -9.38 5.80
CA ALA A 99 5.89 -10.43 6.10
C ALA A 99 6.94 -9.95 7.10
N LEU A 100 7.21 -10.77 8.11
CA LEU A 100 8.37 -10.64 8.97
C LEU A 100 9.59 -11.24 8.27
N VAL A 101 10.69 -10.54 8.31
CA VAL A 101 11.98 -11.00 7.83
C VAL A 101 12.98 -10.86 8.97
N SER A 102 13.58 -11.97 9.40
CA SER A 102 14.56 -12.00 10.47
C SER A 102 15.66 -13.04 10.19
N PRO A 103 16.94 -12.72 10.42
CA PRO A 103 18.00 -13.68 10.21
C PRO A 103 18.07 -14.75 11.31
N LYS A 104 17.44 -14.53 12.46
CA LYS A 104 17.61 -15.35 13.66
C LYS A 104 16.31 -15.96 14.18
N TYR A 105 15.17 -15.30 13.99
CA TYR A 105 13.90 -15.66 14.59
C TYR A 105 12.87 -16.00 13.53
N LYS A 106 12.04 -17.00 13.78
CA LYS A 106 11.04 -17.46 12.80
C LYS A 106 9.71 -16.73 12.91
N THR A 107 9.35 -16.27 14.11
CA THR A 107 8.06 -15.62 14.36
C THR A 107 8.24 -14.39 15.24
N LEU A 108 7.22 -13.52 15.24
CA LEU A 108 7.15 -12.31 16.08
C LEU A 108 7.30 -12.67 17.58
N ASP A 109 6.67 -13.76 18.00
CA ASP A 109 6.70 -14.21 19.41
C ASP A 109 8.08 -14.68 19.85
N GLN A 110 8.90 -15.17 18.90
CA GLN A 110 10.28 -15.61 19.19
C GLN A 110 11.28 -14.45 19.32
N LEU A 111 10.90 -13.24 18.94
CA LEU A 111 11.77 -12.09 19.12
C LEU A 111 12.04 -11.84 20.62
N PRO A 112 13.29 -11.53 21.01
CA PRO A 112 13.62 -11.26 22.40
C PRO A 112 12.87 -10.01 22.93
N GLN A 113 12.79 -9.91 24.26
CA GLN A 113 12.23 -8.71 24.89
C GLN A 113 13.04 -7.48 24.47
N GLY A 114 12.36 -6.42 24.08
CA GLY A 114 13.00 -5.19 23.61
C GLY A 114 13.63 -5.30 22.21
N ALA A 115 13.27 -6.31 21.41
CA ALA A 115 13.82 -6.49 20.06
C ALA A 115 13.63 -5.27 19.18
N LYS A 116 14.65 -4.97 18.38
CA LYS A 116 14.63 -3.85 17.42
C LYS A 116 13.98 -4.28 16.10
N VAL A 117 12.81 -3.74 15.79
CA VAL A 117 12.06 -4.06 14.57
C VAL A 117 11.98 -2.85 13.63
N GLY A 118 12.37 -3.06 12.37
CA GLY A 118 12.44 -2.00 11.35
C GLY A 118 11.17 -1.86 10.53
N THR A 119 10.52 -0.69 10.60
CA THR A 119 9.46 -0.28 9.68
C THR A 119 9.32 1.24 9.67
N SER A 120 8.89 1.83 8.54
CA SER A 120 8.47 3.24 8.46
C SER A 120 6.95 3.39 8.34
N SER A 121 6.21 2.29 8.42
CA SER A 121 4.76 2.31 8.35
C SER A 121 4.17 2.47 9.74
N LEU A 122 3.46 3.59 9.97
CA LEU A 122 2.77 3.85 11.25
C LEU A 122 1.72 2.78 11.53
N ARG A 123 1.04 2.27 10.49
CA ARG A 123 0.09 1.16 10.58
C ARG A 123 0.76 -0.11 11.15
N ARG A 124 1.93 -0.49 10.61
CA ARG A 124 2.68 -1.66 11.09
C ARG A 124 3.19 -1.44 12.49
N GLN A 125 3.76 -0.25 12.76
CA GLN A 125 4.24 0.11 14.10
C GLN A 125 3.14 -0.06 15.15
N ALA A 126 1.98 0.53 14.93
CA ALA A 126 0.87 0.48 15.86
C ALA A 126 0.42 -0.96 16.13
N GLN A 127 0.24 -1.78 15.08
CA GLN A 127 -0.20 -3.17 15.23
C GLN A 127 0.89 -4.08 15.85
N LEU A 128 2.17 -3.83 15.55
CA LEU A 128 3.28 -4.53 16.23
C LEU A 128 3.31 -4.21 17.72
N LEU A 129 3.21 -2.93 18.10
CA LEU A 129 3.22 -2.50 19.49
C LEU A 129 1.95 -2.90 20.25
N ASN A 130 0.83 -3.07 19.58
CA ASN A 130 -0.37 -3.65 20.17
C ASN A 130 -0.15 -5.12 20.58
N GLN A 131 0.50 -5.92 19.73
CA GLN A 131 0.79 -7.34 20.02
C GLN A 131 2.00 -7.51 20.97
N ARG A 132 3.02 -6.69 20.80
CA ARG A 132 4.30 -6.75 21.52
C ARG A 132 4.72 -5.34 21.97
N PRO A 133 4.17 -4.84 23.09
CA PRO A 133 4.45 -3.49 23.60
C PRO A 133 5.92 -3.24 23.98
N ASP A 134 6.68 -4.30 24.14
CA ASP A 134 8.10 -4.28 24.50
C ASP A 134 9.03 -3.97 23.32
N LEU A 135 8.56 -4.08 22.08
CA LEU A 135 9.41 -3.90 20.89
C LEU A 135 9.90 -2.47 20.73
N GLN A 136 11.13 -2.35 20.23
CA GLN A 136 11.72 -1.08 19.82
C GLN A 136 11.54 -0.90 18.31
N VAL A 137 10.45 -0.26 17.92
CA VAL A 137 10.19 0.01 16.50
C VAL A 137 11.01 1.19 16.02
N SER A 138 11.80 0.98 14.97
CA SER A 138 12.70 1.99 14.40
C SER A 138 12.41 2.21 12.91
N VAL A 139 12.62 3.45 12.46
CA VAL A 139 12.40 3.86 11.08
C VAL A 139 13.33 3.10 10.14
N LEU A 140 12.76 2.44 9.13
CA LEU A 140 13.50 1.72 8.09
C LEU A 140 13.04 2.17 6.71
N ARG A 141 13.88 2.90 5.98
CA ARG A 141 13.61 3.43 4.65
C ARG A 141 14.53 2.87 3.58
N GLY A 142 14.08 2.97 2.35
CA GLY A 142 14.74 2.49 1.15
C GLY A 142 13.84 1.52 0.37
N ASN A 143 14.33 1.04 -0.77
CA ASN A 143 13.68 -0.05 -1.49
C ASN A 143 13.87 -1.40 -0.76
N VAL A 144 13.23 -2.46 -1.25
CA VAL A 144 13.27 -3.79 -0.63
C VAL A 144 14.71 -4.25 -0.38
N GLN A 145 15.59 -4.18 -1.39
CA GLN A 145 16.97 -4.62 -1.22
C GLN A 145 17.76 -3.78 -0.22
N THR A 146 17.51 -2.45 -0.20
CA THR A 146 18.14 -1.56 0.78
C THR A 146 17.72 -1.92 2.20
N ARG A 147 16.42 -2.22 2.40
CA ARG A 147 15.89 -2.61 3.71
C ARG A 147 16.42 -3.97 4.17
N LEU A 148 16.55 -4.93 3.25
CA LEU A 148 17.18 -6.22 3.55
C LEU A 148 18.66 -6.06 3.94
N ASN A 149 19.40 -5.21 3.23
CA ASN A 149 20.79 -4.92 3.62
C ASN A 149 20.87 -4.24 5.00
N LYS A 150 19.97 -3.32 5.31
CA LYS A 150 19.91 -2.61 6.60
C LYS A 150 19.54 -3.53 7.76
N LEU A 151 18.80 -4.61 7.52
CA LEU A 151 18.50 -5.62 8.52
C LEU A 151 19.80 -6.10 9.21
N GLU A 152 20.84 -6.33 8.41
CA GLU A 152 22.13 -6.76 8.93
C GLU A 152 23.01 -5.59 9.39
N THR A 153 23.15 -4.53 8.55
CA THR A 153 24.11 -3.45 8.78
C THR A 153 23.71 -2.49 9.89
N GLU A 154 22.41 -2.36 10.18
CA GLU A 154 21.88 -1.50 11.26
C GLU A 154 21.41 -2.29 12.48
N ASN A 155 21.75 -3.60 12.55
CA ASN A 155 21.46 -4.49 13.67
C ASN A 155 19.98 -4.53 14.06
N PHE A 156 19.08 -4.71 13.09
CA PHE A 156 17.69 -5.04 13.37
C PHE A 156 17.55 -6.53 13.69
N ASP A 157 16.72 -6.88 14.67
CA ASP A 157 16.34 -8.27 14.95
C ASP A 157 15.35 -8.79 13.90
N ALA A 158 14.50 -7.90 13.40
CA ALA A 158 13.57 -8.18 12.31
C ALA A 158 13.15 -6.90 11.56
N ILE A 159 12.62 -7.06 10.36
CA ILE A 159 11.95 -6.00 9.60
C ILE A 159 10.62 -6.49 9.07
N VAL A 160 9.67 -5.58 8.83
CA VAL A 160 8.37 -5.92 8.25
C VAL A 160 8.21 -5.29 6.87
N LEU A 161 7.94 -6.14 5.88
CA LEU A 161 7.77 -5.78 4.47
C LEU A 161 6.43 -6.27 3.93
N ALA A 162 5.96 -5.69 2.81
CA ALA A 162 4.82 -6.26 2.09
C ALA A 162 5.27 -7.54 1.36
N GLU A 163 4.60 -8.65 1.61
CA GLU A 163 4.95 -9.95 1.03
C GLU A 163 4.89 -9.94 -0.50
N ALA A 164 3.88 -9.27 -1.08
CA ALA A 164 3.77 -9.10 -2.53
C ALA A 164 5.03 -8.50 -3.18
N GLY A 165 5.71 -7.57 -2.49
CA GLY A 165 6.96 -6.99 -2.99
C GLY A 165 8.11 -7.97 -2.99
N LEU A 166 8.19 -8.85 -1.99
CA LEU A 166 9.18 -9.93 -1.92
C LEU A 166 8.94 -10.98 -2.99
N LYS A 167 7.69 -11.44 -3.16
CA LYS A 167 7.30 -12.39 -4.20
C LYS A 167 7.64 -11.90 -5.61
N ARG A 168 7.28 -10.66 -5.93
CA ARG A 168 7.58 -10.05 -7.24
C ARG A 168 9.07 -9.97 -7.54
N LEU A 169 9.90 -9.96 -6.53
CA LEU A 169 11.36 -9.93 -6.66
C LEU A 169 12.03 -11.32 -6.54
N GLY A 170 11.26 -12.40 -6.37
CA GLY A 170 11.78 -13.75 -6.16
C GLY A 170 12.53 -13.89 -4.84
N LEU A 171 12.08 -13.17 -3.80
CA LEU A 171 12.70 -13.10 -2.48
C LEU A 171 11.86 -13.76 -1.38
N GLU A 172 10.97 -14.70 -1.73
CA GLU A 172 10.10 -15.39 -0.77
C GLU A 172 10.90 -16.14 0.30
N SER A 173 12.08 -16.60 -0.05
CA SER A 173 12.95 -17.37 0.86
C SER A 173 13.45 -16.58 2.08
N VAL A 174 13.38 -15.25 2.07
CA VAL A 174 13.75 -14.43 3.23
C VAL A 174 12.61 -14.27 4.23
N VAL A 175 11.38 -14.63 3.85
CA VAL A 175 10.21 -14.53 4.74
C VAL A 175 10.29 -15.57 5.84
N THR A 176 10.19 -15.13 7.08
CA THR A 176 10.19 -16.01 8.25
C THR A 176 8.80 -16.22 8.82
N GLN A 177 7.92 -15.23 8.70
CA GLN A 177 6.50 -15.32 9.03
C GLN A 177 5.70 -14.43 8.07
N THR A 178 4.59 -14.95 7.57
CA THR A 178 3.55 -14.14 6.92
C THR A 178 2.47 -13.85 7.97
N PHE A 179 2.16 -12.57 8.16
CA PHE A 179 1.02 -12.16 9.00
C PHE A 179 -0.26 -12.34 8.22
N THR A 180 -1.21 -13.08 8.76
CA THR A 180 -2.57 -13.11 8.21
C THR A 180 -3.21 -11.72 8.30
N SER A 181 -4.26 -11.48 7.53
CA SER A 181 -5.02 -10.22 7.62
C SER A 181 -5.74 -10.01 8.95
N ASP A 182 -5.84 -11.07 9.77
CA ASP A 182 -6.35 -11.00 11.14
C ASP A 182 -5.27 -10.63 12.15
N GLU A 183 -4.04 -11.05 11.92
CA GLU A 183 -2.89 -10.70 12.78
C GLU A 183 -2.37 -9.28 12.48
N MET A 184 -2.43 -8.86 11.21
CA MET A 184 -2.02 -7.51 10.80
C MET A 184 -2.85 -7.04 9.63
N ILE A 185 -3.80 -6.16 9.90
CA ILE A 185 -4.69 -5.61 8.86
C ILE A 185 -3.86 -4.81 7.85
N PRO A 186 -3.94 -5.17 6.54
CA PRO A 186 -3.10 -4.60 5.50
C PRO A 186 -3.31 -3.10 5.24
N ALA A 187 -2.40 -2.51 4.48
CA ALA A 187 -2.63 -1.18 3.92
C ALA A 187 -3.64 -1.24 2.77
N VAL A 188 -4.36 -0.14 2.56
CA VAL A 188 -5.28 0.06 1.43
C VAL A 188 -4.61 -0.30 0.12
N GLY A 189 -5.20 -1.20 -0.66
CA GLY A 189 -4.69 -1.60 -1.96
C GLY A 189 -3.38 -2.38 -1.95
N GLN A 190 -2.87 -2.82 -0.78
CA GLN A 190 -1.64 -3.61 -0.72
C GLN A 190 -1.80 -4.91 -1.51
N GLY A 191 -0.81 -5.22 -2.35
CA GLY A 191 -0.81 -6.39 -3.24
C GLY A 191 -1.32 -6.11 -4.65
N ALA A 192 -2.17 -5.11 -4.87
CA ALA A 192 -2.68 -4.74 -6.19
C ALA A 192 -1.78 -3.70 -6.90
N LEU A 193 -1.80 -3.73 -8.23
CA LEU A 193 -1.29 -2.64 -9.06
C LEU A 193 -2.46 -1.79 -9.56
N GLY A 194 -2.24 -0.49 -9.62
CA GLY A 194 -3.13 0.45 -10.30
C GLY A 194 -2.46 0.94 -11.58
N ILE A 195 -3.17 0.88 -12.69
CA ILE A 195 -2.71 1.41 -13.96
C ILE A 195 -3.49 2.69 -14.23
N GLU A 196 -2.78 3.80 -14.24
CA GLU A 196 -3.31 5.13 -14.45
C GLU A 196 -3.17 5.53 -15.92
N CYS A 197 -4.17 6.17 -16.48
CA CYS A 197 -4.16 6.70 -17.84
C CYS A 197 -5.04 7.94 -17.96
N ARG A 198 -5.02 8.59 -19.13
CA ARG A 198 -5.96 9.68 -19.45
C ARG A 198 -7.40 9.14 -19.48
N LYS A 199 -8.31 9.91 -18.90
CA LYS A 199 -9.72 9.52 -18.75
C LYS A 199 -10.47 9.48 -20.08
N ASP A 200 -10.06 10.28 -21.05
CA ASP A 200 -10.67 10.39 -22.37
C ASP A 200 -10.03 9.46 -23.42
N ASP A 201 -8.97 8.71 -23.04
CA ASP A 201 -8.30 7.76 -23.89
C ASP A 201 -9.05 6.41 -23.88
N THR A 202 -10.13 6.36 -24.67
CA THR A 202 -11.01 5.17 -24.74
C THR A 202 -10.29 3.94 -25.29
N GLU A 203 -9.35 4.11 -26.23
CA GLU A 203 -8.57 3.01 -26.79
C GLU A 203 -7.67 2.40 -25.70
N MET A 204 -7.00 3.24 -24.91
CA MET A 204 -6.18 2.77 -23.80
C MET A 204 -7.03 2.07 -22.74
N LEU A 205 -8.20 2.61 -22.39
CA LEU A 205 -9.12 1.97 -21.44
C LEU A 205 -9.56 0.58 -21.89
N ASP A 206 -9.89 0.43 -23.17
CA ASP A 206 -10.23 -0.88 -23.75
C ASP A 206 -9.05 -1.85 -23.70
N MET A 207 -7.85 -1.39 -24.04
CA MET A 207 -6.63 -2.19 -23.95
C MET A 207 -6.33 -2.65 -22.53
N LEU A 208 -6.55 -1.79 -21.53
CA LEU A 208 -6.29 -2.11 -20.13
C LEU A 208 -7.29 -3.09 -19.52
N SER A 209 -8.42 -3.34 -20.17
CA SER A 209 -9.44 -4.29 -19.69
C SER A 209 -8.90 -5.70 -19.45
N VAL A 210 -7.87 -6.14 -20.20
CA VAL A 210 -7.23 -7.46 -20.06
C VAL A 210 -6.42 -7.60 -18.75
N LEU A 211 -6.12 -6.50 -18.09
CA LEU A 211 -5.40 -6.43 -16.82
C LEU A 211 -6.34 -6.23 -15.62
N HIS A 212 -7.61 -5.89 -15.90
CA HIS A 212 -8.55 -5.49 -14.87
C HIS A 212 -9.18 -6.70 -14.15
N ASP A 213 -9.06 -6.73 -12.84
CA ASP A 213 -9.73 -7.67 -11.96
C ASP A 213 -10.89 -6.99 -11.21
N GLU A 214 -12.10 -7.40 -11.51
CA GLU A 214 -13.31 -6.78 -10.96
C GLU A 214 -13.42 -6.97 -9.44
N ASN A 215 -13.04 -8.13 -8.91
CA ASN A 215 -13.12 -8.37 -7.46
C ASN A 215 -12.13 -7.51 -6.70
N THR A 216 -10.89 -7.41 -7.18
CA THR A 216 -9.87 -6.52 -6.60
C THR A 216 -10.32 -5.07 -6.70
N MET A 217 -10.91 -4.65 -7.82
CA MET A 217 -11.44 -3.30 -7.99
C MET A 217 -12.50 -2.98 -6.93
N TRP A 218 -13.49 -3.84 -6.75
CA TRP A 218 -14.53 -3.60 -5.73
C TRP A 218 -13.99 -3.62 -4.31
N ALA A 219 -13.11 -4.57 -3.99
CA ALA A 219 -12.48 -4.65 -2.68
C ALA A 219 -11.70 -3.37 -2.36
N THR A 220 -10.80 -2.98 -3.27
CA THR A 220 -9.96 -1.80 -3.08
C THR A 220 -10.74 -0.48 -3.18
N ARG A 221 -11.86 -0.45 -3.88
CA ARG A 221 -12.78 0.69 -3.90
C ARG A 221 -13.37 0.94 -2.51
N GLY A 222 -13.80 -0.12 -1.83
CA GLY A 222 -14.27 -0.04 -0.44
C GLY A 222 -13.16 0.42 0.53
N GLU A 223 -11.97 -0.16 0.39
CA GLU A 223 -10.79 0.23 1.18
C GLU A 223 -10.43 1.71 0.97
N ARG A 224 -10.37 2.18 -0.28
CA ARG A 224 -10.06 3.59 -0.61
C ARG A 224 -11.13 4.55 -0.11
N SER A 225 -12.40 4.12 -0.13
CA SER A 225 -13.52 4.91 0.40
C SER A 225 -13.44 5.07 1.91
N PHE A 226 -13.02 4.01 2.64
CA PHE A 226 -12.72 4.08 4.07
C PHE A 226 -11.65 5.14 4.35
N LEU A 227 -10.51 5.07 3.67
CA LEU A 227 -9.39 5.99 3.87
C LEU A 227 -9.75 7.44 3.53
N ARG A 228 -10.51 7.64 2.44
CA ARG A 228 -10.97 8.97 2.01
C ARG A 228 -11.89 9.62 3.05
N GLN A 229 -12.78 8.84 3.68
CA GLN A 229 -13.72 9.34 4.70
C GLN A 229 -13.00 9.91 5.93
N LEU A 230 -11.82 9.38 6.24
CA LEU A 230 -11.02 9.81 7.38
C LEU A 230 -9.95 10.86 7.02
N GLU A 231 -10.01 11.39 5.77
CA GLU A 231 -8.99 12.28 5.21
C GLU A 231 -7.56 11.73 5.39
N GLY A 232 -7.46 10.43 5.63
CA GLY A 232 -6.22 9.73 5.89
C GLY A 232 -5.42 9.54 4.61
N GLY A 233 -4.20 10.02 4.59
CA GLY A 233 -3.17 9.62 3.64
C GLY A 233 -2.44 8.36 4.11
N CYS A 234 -1.37 7.95 3.42
CA CYS A 234 -0.50 6.83 3.82
C CYS A 234 0.19 7.00 5.19
N GLN A 235 -0.10 8.07 5.90
CA GLN A 235 0.57 8.54 7.11
C GLN A 235 -0.22 8.27 8.38
N VAL A 236 -1.37 7.63 8.29
CA VAL A 236 -2.21 7.33 9.46
C VAL A 236 -2.02 5.88 9.88
N PRO A 237 -2.01 5.57 11.17
CA PRO A 237 -1.89 4.20 11.66
C PRO A 237 -3.22 3.43 11.49
N MET A 238 -3.67 3.37 10.25
CA MET A 238 -4.90 2.68 9.84
C MET A 238 -4.61 1.55 8.86
N GLY A 239 -5.37 0.48 8.97
CA GLY A 239 -5.43 -0.59 8.00
C GLY A 239 -6.86 -0.85 7.58
N VAL A 240 -7.06 -1.27 6.34
CA VAL A 240 -8.33 -1.81 5.89
C VAL A 240 -8.11 -2.81 4.76
N HIS A 241 -8.82 -3.91 4.83
CA HIS A 241 -8.74 -5.00 3.87
C HIS A 241 -10.13 -5.46 3.46
N GLY A 242 -10.35 -5.52 2.15
CA GLY A 242 -11.58 -6.01 1.55
C GLY A 242 -11.41 -7.40 0.95
N THR A 243 -12.36 -8.28 1.20
CA THR A 243 -12.48 -9.59 0.57
C THR A 243 -13.83 -9.73 -0.13
N ILE A 244 -13.82 -10.34 -1.31
CA ILE A 244 -15.05 -10.62 -2.06
C ILE A 244 -15.31 -12.12 -2.05
N TYR A 245 -16.51 -12.50 -1.60
CA TYR A 245 -16.99 -13.87 -1.71
C TYR A 245 -18.45 -13.89 -2.15
N LYS A 246 -18.73 -14.57 -3.26
CA LYS A 246 -20.09 -14.69 -3.85
C LYS A 246 -20.81 -13.34 -4.01
N GLY A 247 -20.12 -12.31 -4.48
CA GLY A 247 -20.67 -10.97 -4.68
C GLY A 247 -20.85 -10.14 -3.41
N GLN A 248 -20.49 -10.68 -2.27
CA GLN A 248 -20.44 -9.92 -0.99
C GLN A 248 -19.04 -9.40 -0.74
N LEU A 249 -18.92 -8.13 -0.46
CA LEU A 249 -17.72 -7.47 0.04
C LEU A 249 -17.75 -7.47 1.56
N THR A 250 -16.68 -7.95 2.18
CA THR A 250 -16.40 -7.78 3.60
C THR A 250 -15.19 -6.88 3.75
N LEU A 251 -15.35 -5.78 4.48
CA LEU A 251 -14.27 -4.87 4.85
C LEU A 251 -13.94 -5.06 6.33
N LYS A 252 -12.68 -5.35 6.64
CA LYS A 252 -12.15 -5.34 8.01
C LYS A 252 -11.17 -4.19 8.15
N ALA A 253 -11.28 -3.37 9.19
CA ALA A 253 -10.45 -2.18 9.36
C ALA A 253 -10.00 -1.99 10.81
N ILE A 254 -8.90 -1.22 10.97
CA ILE A 254 -8.35 -0.80 12.24
C ILE A 254 -7.96 0.67 12.19
N ILE A 255 -8.19 1.39 13.29
CA ILE A 255 -7.59 2.69 13.62
C ILE A 255 -6.85 2.49 14.94
N ALA A 256 -5.56 2.79 14.99
CA ALA A 256 -4.75 2.54 16.18
C ALA A 256 -3.90 3.74 16.57
N SER A 257 -3.60 3.89 17.87
CA SER A 257 -2.59 4.85 18.34
C SER A 257 -1.18 4.38 18.00
N LEU A 258 -0.23 5.32 17.86
CA LEU A 258 1.15 5.00 17.45
C LEU A 258 1.87 4.06 18.43
N ASP A 259 1.47 4.07 19.69
CA ASP A 259 1.99 3.18 20.75
C ASP A 259 1.24 1.84 20.85
N GLY A 260 0.25 1.62 20.00
CA GLY A 260 -0.55 0.40 19.95
C GLY A 260 -1.50 0.17 21.13
N LYS A 261 -1.62 1.11 22.08
CA LYS A 261 -2.45 0.92 23.27
C LYS A 261 -3.94 1.05 23.01
N ASN A 262 -4.32 1.94 22.10
CA ASN A 262 -5.70 2.13 21.70
C ASN A 262 -5.86 1.66 20.26
N CYS A 263 -6.66 0.61 20.07
CA CYS A 263 -6.97 0.04 18.77
C CYS A 263 -8.47 -0.15 18.66
N PHE A 264 -9.06 0.39 17.59
CA PHE A 264 -10.46 0.25 17.25
C PHE A 264 -10.55 -0.53 15.95
N GLU A 265 -11.13 -1.72 16.04
CA GLU A 265 -11.29 -2.64 14.91
C GLU A 265 -12.77 -2.85 14.61
N GLY A 266 -13.10 -3.02 13.36
CA GLY A 266 -14.45 -3.31 12.95
C GLY A 266 -14.53 -3.99 11.59
N GLU A 267 -15.68 -4.60 11.34
CA GLU A 267 -15.98 -5.29 10.11
C GLU A 267 -17.38 -4.90 9.61
N LEU A 268 -17.51 -4.74 8.29
CA LEU A 268 -18.80 -4.49 7.66
C LEU A 268 -18.90 -5.24 6.33
N SER A 269 -20.03 -5.93 6.13
CA SER A 269 -20.27 -6.71 4.92
C SER A 269 -21.52 -6.24 4.18
N GLY A 270 -21.50 -6.41 2.87
CA GLY A 270 -22.64 -6.11 2.01
C GLY A 270 -22.35 -6.35 0.51
N PRO A 271 -23.31 -6.09 -0.37
CA PRO A 271 -23.11 -6.22 -1.81
C PRO A 271 -21.91 -5.40 -2.30
N LYS A 272 -21.06 -5.99 -3.15
CA LYS A 272 -19.84 -5.35 -3.66
C LYS A 272 -20.11 -4.00 -4.35
N GLU A 273 -21.27 -3.86 -5.00
CA GLU A 273 -21.71 -2.63 -5.68
C GLU A 273 -21.89 -1.46 -4.70
N LYS A 274 -22.02 -1.75 -3.40
CA LYS A 274 -22.09 -0.77 -2.33
C LYS A 274 -20.75 -0.48 -1.65
N ALA A 275 -19.65 -0.84 -2.28
CA ALA A 275 -18.29 -0.72 -1.73
C ALA A 275 -17.99 0.67 -1.14
N ASP A 276 -18.32 1.75 -1.85
CA ASP A 276 -18.11 3.13 -1.36
C ASP A 276 -18.91 3.41 -0.08
N MET A 277 -20.14 2.94 -0.02
CA MET A 277 -20.99 3.12 1.17
C MET A 277 -20.47 2.31 2.35
N LEU A 278 -20.07 1.05 2.11
CA LEU A 278 -19.50 0.18 3.14
C LEU A 278 -18.24 0.78 3.73
N GLY A 279 -17.32 1.27 2.88
CA GLY A 279 -16.09 1.93 3.32
C GLY A 279 -16.37 3.17 4.17
N ARG A 280 -17.25 4.07 3.72
CA ARG A 280 -17.63 5.27 4.50
C ARG A 280 -18.29 4.93 5.83
N ASN A 281 -19.21 3.98 5.85
CA ASN A 281 -19.91 3.61 7.05
C ASN A 281 -18.98 2.97 8.10
N LEU A 282 -18.09 2.07 7.67
CA LEU A 282 -17.09 1.48 8.55
C LEU A 282 -16.13 2.53 9.12
N ALA A 283 -15.68 3.46 8.27
CA ALA A 283 -14.83 4.56 8.70
C ALA A 283 -15.52 5.44 9.75
N LYS A 284 -16.78 5.80 9.52
CA LYS A 284 -17.58 6.59 10.46
C LYS A 284 -17.76 5.86 11.79
N ALA A 285 -18.08 4.56 11.76
CA ALA A 285 -18.27 3.77 12.97
C ALA A 285 -17.00 3.75 13.83
N LEU A 286 -15.84 3.44 13.25
CA LEU A 286 -14.58 3.41 13.99
C LEU A 286 -14.13 4.80 14.45
N TYR A 287 -14.41 5.85 13.68
CA TYR A 287 -14.15 7.23 14.09
C TYR A 287 -14.95 7.61 15.34
N GLU A 288 -16.24 7.29 15.37
CA GLU A 288 -17.13 7.57 16.48
C GLU A 288 -16.83 6.70 17.72
N GLU A 289 -16.37 5.46 17.53
CA GLU A 289 -16.00 4.53 18.61
C GLU A 289 -14.81 5.02 19.44
N GLY A 290 -13.90 5.77 18.82
CA GLY A 290 -12.72 6.33 19.50
C GLY A 290 -11.59 6.73 18.54
N GLY A 291 -11.70 6.40 17.28
CA GLY A 291 -10.73 6.77 16.24
C GLY A 291 -10.52 8.28 16.15
N LYS A 292 -11.58 9.09 16.46
CA LYS A 292 -11.48 10.56 16.51
C LYS A 292 -10.34 11.03 17.40
N ALA A 293 -10.28 10.53 18.63
CA ALA A 293 -9.26 10.95 19.59
C ALA A 293 -7.83 10.62 19.13
N ILE A 294 -7.66 9.50 18.41
CA ILE A 294 -6.37 9.13 17.82
C ILE A 294 -5.99 10.09 16.69
N ILE A 295 -6.93 10.42 15.81
CA ILE A 295 -6.69 11.33 14.69
C ILE A 295 -6.39 12.74 15.20
N ASP A 296 -7.14 13.24 16.17
CA ASP A 296 -6.94 14.56 16.79
C ASP A 296 -5.51 14.64 17.43
N ASP A 297 -5.09 13.62 18.18
CA ASP A 297 -3.73 13.54 18.75
C ASP A 297 -2.63 13.57 17.67
N LEU A 298 -2.84 12.88 16.55
CA LEU A 298 -1.88 12.89 15.43
C LEU A 298 -1.78 14.26 14.74
N VAL A 299 -2.90 14.98 14.64
CA VAL A 299 -2.94 16.35 14.12
C VAL A 299 -2.22 17.29 15.08
N GLU A 300 -2.51 17.22 16.39
CA GLU A 300 -1.87 18.04 17.41
C GLU A 300 -0.34 17.84 17.46
N ARG A 301 0.13 16.62 17.24
CA ARG A 301 1.58 16.29 17.16
C ARG A 301 2.20 16.65 15.82
N GLY A 302 1.43 17.17 14.85
CA GLY A 302 1.92 17.49 13.52
C GLY A 302 2.31 16.28 12.66
N VAL A 303 1.84 15.08 13.03
CA VAL A 303 2.02 13.86 12.23
C VAL A 303 1.05 13.87 11.05
N LEU A 304 -0.15 14.40 11.27
CA LEU A 304 -1.15 14.70 10.23
C LEU A 304 -1.24 16.21 10.04
N LYS A 305 -1.54 16.65 8.81
CA LYS A 305 -1.79 18.05 8.46
C LYS A 305 -3.27 18.25 8.22
#